data_c7424267df22838e4e5cbf6f54f02b90
#
_entry.id   c7424267df22838e4e5cbf6f54f02b90
#
_cell.length_a   1.000
_cell.length_b   1.000
_cell.length_c   1.000
_cell.angle_alpha   90.00
_cell.angle_beta   90.00
_cell.angle_gamma   90.00
#
_symmetry.space_group_name_H-M   'P 1'
#
loop_
_entity.id
_entity.type
_entity.pdbx_description
1 polymer ?
#
loop_
_entity_poly.entity_id
_entity_poly.type
_entity_poly.pdbx_seq_one_letter_code
_entity_poly.pdbx_strand_id
1 'polypeptide(L)'
;MPDPDLRVAVQAAEGGMKIELVGELDVATAPELQRHVDEVASAEGDAWIDCTKLTFADSSGLDTLTRFATSLRVQDRRLVLTNLRPMVRRAMDVLEITELFELEELP
;
A
#
# COMPACT_ATOMS: atom_id res chain seq x y z
N MET A 1 12.73 10.97 -15.22
CA MET A 1 12.82 11.47 -13.84
C MET A 1 11.80 10.73 -12.99
N PRO A 2 12.20 10.16 -11.87
CA PRO A 2 11.21 9.62 -10.94
C PRO A 2 10.30 10.76 -10.46
N ASP A 3 9.05 10.43 -10.24
CA ASP A 3 8.09 11.39 -9.72
C ASP A 3 8.47 11.72 -8.28
N PRO A 4 8.78 13.01 -7.95
CA PRO A 4 9.15 13.37 -6.58
C PRO A 4 7.98 13.29 -5.59
N ASP A 5 6.74 13.15 -6.09
CA ASP A 5 5.55 13.15 -5.24
C ASP A 5 5.30 11.83 -4.55
N LEU A 6 5.97 10.75 -4.95
CA LEU A 6 5.90 9.48 -4.26
C LEU A 6 7.24 8.76 -4.28
N ARG A 7 7.68 8.34 -3.10
CA ARG A 7 8.84 7.46 -2.96
C ARG A 7 8.37 6.13 -2.41
N VAL A 8 8.87 5.06 -2.98
CA VAL A 8 8.54 3.69 -2.57
C VAL A 8 9.84 2.97 -2.23
N ALA A 9 9.93 2.47 -1.01
CA ALA A 9 11.08 1.67 -0.58
C ALA A 9 10.60 0.30 -0.14
N VAL A 10 11.28 -0.75 -0.60
CA VAL A 10 10.92 -2.13 -0.30
C VAL A 10 12.09 -2.79 0.42
N GLN A 11 11.80 -3.52 1.50
CA GLN A 11 12.81 -4.28 2.21
C GLN A 11 12.23 -5.58 2.73
N ALA A 12 13.08 -6.59 2.89
CA ALA A 12 12.69 -7.84 3.49
C ALA A 12 12.40 -7.62 4.97
N ALA A 13 11.40 -8.34 5.48
CA ALA A 13 11.01 -8.29 6.88
C ALA A 13 10.75 -9.72 7.36
N GLU A 14 10.71 -9.91 8.67
CA GLU A 14 10.37 -11.21 9.22
C GLU A 14 8.93 -11.55 8.81
N GLY A 15 8.75 -12.67 8.13
CA GLY A 15 7.45 -13.13 7.67
C GLY A 15 6.99 -12.56 6.35
N GLY A 16 7.81 -11.75 5.66
CA GLY A 16 7.42 -11.21 4.35
C GLY A 16 8.20 -9.99 3.92
N MET A 17 7.50 -9.01 3.37
CA MET A 17 8.09 -7.80 2.81
C MET A 17 7.44 -6.55 3.39
N LYS A 18 8.24 -5.51 3.55
CA LYS A 18 7.77 -4.21 4.03
C LYS A 18 7.97 -3.16 2.93
N ILE A 19 6.93 -2.36 2.71
CA ILE A 19 6.96 -1.25 1.77
C ILE A 19 6.74 0.03 2.55
N GLU A 20 7.59 1.03 2.33
CA GLU A 20 7.36 2.37 2.88
C GLU A 20 6.90 3.29 1.76
N LEU A 21 5.82 4.03 1.99
CA LEU A 21 5.32 5.04 1.07
C LEU A 21 5.54 6.43 1.67
N VAL A 22 6.15 7.31 0.89
CA VAL A 22 6.39 8.70 1.31
C VAL A 22 5.85 9.62 0.22
N GLY A 23 4.82 10.39 0.54
CA GLY A 23 4.26 11.39 -0.37
C GLY A 23 2.80 11.17 -0.70
N GLU A 24 2.47 11.26 -1.98
CA GLU A 24 1.08 11.25 -2.47
C GLU A 24 0.89 10.11 -3.46
N LEU A 25 -0.22 9.39 -3.28
CA LEU A 25 -0.57 8.27 -4.15
C LEU A 25 -1.78 8.66 -4.98
N ASP A 26 -1.56 8.92 -6.27
CA ASP A 26 -2.57 9.39 -7.19
C ASP A 26 -2.39 8.74 -8.58
N VAL A 27 -3.12 9.23 -9.58
CA VAL A 27 -3.05 8.66 -10.92
C VAL A 27 -1.63 8.79 -11.51
N ALA A 28 -0.91 9.85 -11.19
CA ALA A 28 0.43 10.09 -11.72
C ALA A 28 1.47 9.18 -11.05
N THR A 29 1.29 8.88 -9.77
CA THR A 29 2.27 8.11 -8.99
C THR A 29 1.94 6.62 -8.85
N ALA A 30 0.70 6.23 -9.11
CA ALA A 30 0.29 4.82 -9.03
C ALA A 30 1.19 3.86 -9.82
N PRO A 31 1.68 4.21 -11.03
CA PRO A 31 2.61 3.33 -11.75
C PRO A 31 3.91 3.06 -11.00
N GLU A 32 4.40 4.01 -10.22
CA GLU A 32 5.60 3.81 -9.41
C GLU A 32 5.36 2.75 -8.34
N LEU A 33 4.22 2.84 -7.66
CA LEU A 33 3.85 1.82 -6.69
C LEU A 33 3.66 0.45 -7.36
N GLN A 34 3.00 0.43 -8.53
CA GLN A 34 2.72 -0.83 -9.24
C GLN A 34 3.99 -1.60 -9.58
N ARG A 35 5.06 -0.91 -9.96
CA ARG A 35 6.34 -1.56 -10.24
C ARG A 35 6.87 -2.34 -9.04
N HIS A 36 6.74 -1.77 -7.84
CA HIS A 36 7.20 -2.42 -6.61
C HIS A 36 6.22 -3.50 -6.13
N VAL A 37 4.93 -3.30 -6.35
CA VAL A 37 3.90 -4.28 -6.01
C VAL A 37 4.16 -5.59 -6.75
N ASP A 38 4.50 -5.53 -8.03
CA ASP A 38 4.75 -6.73 -8.82
C ASP A 38 5.92 -7.53 -8.23
N GLU A 39 6.95 -6.85 -7.76
CA GLU A 39 8.10 -7.46 -7.12
C GLU A 39 7.70 -8.16 -5.81
N VAL A 40 6.92 -7.48 -4.97
CA VAL A 40 6.48 -8.02 -3.69
C VAL A 40 5.50 -9.17 -3.89
N ALA A 41 4.64 -9.09 -4.89
CA ALA A 41 3.67 -10.15 -5.20
C ALA A 41 4.36 -11.46 -5.58
N SER A 42 5.57 -11.38 -6.13
CA SER A 42 6.36 -12.56 -6.49
C SER A 42 7.12 -13.16 -5.32
N ALA A 43 7.18 -12.48 -4.18
CA ALA A 43 7.84 -12.97 -2.99
C ALA A 43 6.89 -13.84 -2.17
N GLU A 44 7.35 -14.31 -1.02
CA GLU A 44 6.54 -15.10 -0.09
C GLU A 44 6.22 -14.30 1.16
N GLY A 45 5.20 -14.75 1.90
CA GLY A 45 4.81 -14.14 3.16
C GLY A 45 3.86 -12.98 2.99
N ASP A 46 3.60 -12.29 4.09
CA ASP A 46 2.71 -11.15 4.09
C ASP A 46 3.41 -9.88 3.62
N ALA A 47 2.65 -8.86 3.32
CA ALA A 47 3.18 -7.56 2.98
C ALA A 47 2.65 -6.51 3.96
N TRP A 48 3.53 -5.62 4.40
CA TRP A 48 3.17 -4.49 5.26
C TRP A 48 3.50 -3.21 4.50
N ILE A 49 2.56 -2.28 4.50
CA ILE A 49 2.81 -0.95 3.92
C ILE A 49 2.77 0.07 5.04
N ASP A 50 3.91 0.72 5.28
CA ASP A 50 4.01 1.81 6.25
C ASP A 50 3.45 3.07 5.60
N CYS A 51 2.31 3.52 6.12
CA CYS A 51 1.58 4.66 5.60
C CYS A 51 1.79 5.94 6.43
N THR A 52 2.74 5.92 7.37
CA THR A 52 2.99 7.07 8.26
C THR A 52 3.20 8.36 7.46
N LYS A 53 3.91 8.26 6.34
CA LYS A 53 4.27 9.42 5.52
C LYS A 53 3.50 9.48 4.21
N LEU A 54 2.41 8.72 4.10
CA LEU A 54 1.49 8.82 2.98
C LEU A 54 0.45 9.88 3.32
N THR A 55 0.57 11.05 2.68
CA THR A 55 -0.23 12.24 3.03
C THR A 55 -1.49 12.40 2.21
N PHE A 56 -1.58 11.69 1.10
CA PHE A 56 -2.74 11.79 0.21
C PHE A 56 -2.87 10.49 -0.60
N ALA A 57 -4.11 10.08 -0.83
CA ALA A 57 -4.40 8.99 -1.77
C ALA A 57 -5.78 9.24 -2.38
N ASP A 58 -5.86 9.14 -3.71
CA ASP A 58 -7.13 9.25 -4.42
C ASP A 58 -7.61 7.86 -4.87
N SER A 59 -8.75 7.82 -5.55
CA SER A 59 -9.34 6.55 -5.99
C SER A 59 -8.44 5.77 -6.93
N SER A 60 -7.69 6.45 -7.79
CA SER A 60 -6.77 5.79 -8.73
C SER A 60 -5.63 5.09 -7.99
N GLY A 61 -5.05 5.79 -7.01
CA GLY A 61 -3.99 5.22 -6.19
C GLY A 61 -4.50 4.10 -5.30
N LEU A 62 -5.65 4.29 -4.68
CA LEU A 62 -6.24 3.27 -3.82
C LEU A 62 -6.65 2.02 -4.60
N ASP A 63 -6.99 2.17 -5.88
CA ASP A 63 -7.26 1.02 -6.74
C ASP A 63 -6.03 0.11 -6.87
N THR A 64 -4.84 0.68 -6.96
CA THR A 64 -3.60 -0.10 -7.00
C THR A 64 -3.44 -0.93 -5.73
N LEU A 65 -3.70 -0.33 -4.56
CA LEU A 65 -3.64 -1.05 -3.30
C LEU A 65 -4.70 -2.15 -3.21
N THR A 66 -5.89 -1.88 -3.71
CA THR A 66 -6.99 -2.85 -3.71
C THR A 66 -6.63 -4.08 -4.54
N ARG A 67 -6.08 -3.86 -5.73
CA ARG A 67 -5.65 -4.97 -6.60
C ARG A 67 -4.52 -5.75 -5.96
N PHE A 68 -3.61 -5.07 -5.26
CA PHE A 68 -2.53 -5.73 -4.56
C PHE A 68 -3.07 -6.61 -3.43
N ALA A 69 -3.99 -6.09 -2.62
CA ALA A 69 -4.60 -6.86 -1.53
C ALA A 69 -5.30 -8.11 -2.07
N THR A 70 -6.03 -7.98 -3.17
CA THR A 70 -6.73 -9.09 -3.80
C THR A 70 -5.75 -10.15 -4.32
N SER A 71 -4.67 -9.70 -4.95
CA SER A 71 -3.62 -10.57 -5.47
C SER A 71 -2.95 -11.40 -4.36
N LEU A 72 -2.71 -10.79 -3.21
CA LEU A 72 -2.13 -11.50 -2.07
C LEU A 72 -3.12 -12.48 -1.45
N ARG A 73 -4.40 -12.07 -1.34
CA ARG A 73 -5.43 -12.91 -0.74
C ARG A 73 -5.62 -14.23 -1.50
N VAL A 74 -5.52 -14.20 -2.83
CA VAL A 74 -5.60 -15.40 -3.65
C VAL A 74 -4.50 -16.39 -3.30
N GLN A 75 -3.40 -15.91 -2.75
CA GLN A 75 -2.26 -16.72 -2.32
C GLN A 75 -2.26 -16.99 -0.81
N ASP A 76 -3.37 -16.74 -0.12
CA ASP A 76 -3.46 -16.84 1.34
C ASP A 76 -2.45 -15.96 2.07
N ARG A 77 -2.15 -14.79 1.50
CA ARG A 77 -1.25 -13.79 2.06
C ARG A 77 -2.05 -12.54 2.42
N ARG A 78 -1.55 -11.78 3.38
CA ARG A 78 -2.24 -10.59 3.88
C ARG A 78 -1.51 -9.32 3.46
N LEU A 79 -2.29 -8.27 3.21
CA LEU A 79 -1.77 -6.93 3.06
C LEU A 79 -2.19 -6.12 4.28
N VAL A 80 -1.19 -5.68 5.05
CA VAL A 80 -1.41 -4.91 6.28
C VAL A 80 -0.96 -3.46 6.03
N LEU A 81 -1.84 -2.50 6.30
CA LEU A 81 -1.50 -1.08 6.22
C LEU A 81 -1.24 -0.59 7.63
N THR A 82 -0.06 -0.01 7.87
CA THR A 82 0.31 0.47 9.19
C THR A 82 0.29 2.00 9.24
N ASN A 83 -0.21 2.53 10.35
CA ASN A 83 -0.24 3.96 10.64
C ASN A 83 -0.91 4.80 9.56
N LEU A 84 -2.05 4.31 9.09
CA LEU A 84 -2.83 4.99 8.06
C LEU A 84 -3.34 6.33 8.60
N ARG A 85 -3.14 7.40 7.83
CA ARG A 85 -3.61 8.72 8.24
C ARG A 85 -5.13 8.80 8.12
N PRO A 86 -5.80 9.55 9.00
CA PRO A 86 -7.27 9.65 8.99
C PRO A 86 -7.85 10.09 7.65
N MET A 87 -7.20 11.00 6.94
CA MET A 87 -7.68 11.47 5.64
C MET A 87 -7.68 10.33 4.61
N VAL A 88 -6.64 9.52 4.61
CA VAL A 88 -6.55 8.38 3.70
C VAL A 88 -7.57 7.31 4.08
N ARG A 89 -7.70 7.03 5.37
CA ARG A 89 -8.69 6.08 5.84
C ARG A 89 -10.11 6.50 5.49
N ARG A 90 -10.41 7.80 5.61
CA ARG A 90 -11.73 8.31 5.23
C ARG A 90 -12.01 8.06 3.75
N ALA A 91 -11.03 8.28 2.88
CA ALA A 91 -11.19 8.00 1.46
C ALA A 91 -11.47 6.53 1.20
N MET A 92 -10.79 5.64 1.93
CA MET A 92 -11.02 4.20 1.83
C MET A 92 -12.42 3.82 2.30
N ASP A 93 -12.89 4.42 3.38
CA ASP A 93 -14.23 4.16 3.91
C ASP A 93 -15.31 4.60 2.92
N VAL A 94 -15.12 5.76 2.29
CA VAL A 94 -16.04 6.25 1.27
C VAL A 94 -16.12 5.31 0.07
N LEU A 95 -14.99 4.74 -0.32
CA LEU A 95 -14.93 3.80 -1.44
C LEU A 95 -15.31 2.37 -1.03
N GLU A 96 -15.57 2.15 0.24
CA GLU A 96 -15.98 0.85 0.79
C GLU A 96 -14.92 -0.24 0.55
N ILE A 97 -13.64 0.12 0.64
CA ILE A 97 -12.54 -0.83 0.43
C ILE A 97 -11.76 -1.13 1.70
N THR A 98 -12.07 -0.48 2.82
CA THR A 98 -11.30 -0.60 4.06
C THR A 98 -11.19 -2.05 4.53
N GLU A 99 -12.25 -2.84 4.38
CA GLU A 99 -12.27 -4.23 4.83
C GLU A 99 -11.40 -5.18 4.02
N LEU A 100 -10.88 -4.73 2.88
CA LEU A 100 -9.97 -5.53 2.06
C LEU A 100 -8.57 -5.60 2.66
N PHE A 101 -8.28 -4.74 3.63
CA PHE A 101 -6.97 -4.62 4.24
C PHE A 101 -7.02 -4.93 5.73
N GLU A 102 -5.90 -5.35 6.29
CA GLU A 102 -5.72 -5.33 7.72
C GLU A 102 -5.06 -4.00 8.09
N LEU A 103 -5.53 -3.38 9.16
CA LEU A 103 -5.02 -2.10 9.61
C LEU A 103 -4.36 -2.27 10.97
N GLU A 104 -3.16 -1.72 11.13
CA GLU A 104 -2.44 -1.73 12.40
C GLU A 104 -1.89 -0.35 12.69
N GLU A 105 -1.83 -0.01 13.95
CA GLU A 105 -1.13 1.18 14.41
C GLU A 105 0.08 0.75 15.22
N LEU A 106 1.25 1.17 14.78
CA LEU A 106 2.52 0.88 15.44
C LEU A 106 2.98 2.11 16.24
N PRO A 107 3.63 1.91 17.41
CA PRO A 107 4.15 3.01 18.21
C PRO A 107 5.23 3.82 17.52
#